data_1d860715a4d393b1ee842f2c6be1edc0
#
_entry.id   1d860715a4d393b1ee842f2c6be1edc0
#
_cell.length_a   1.000
_cell.length_b   1.000
_cell.length_c   1.000
_cell.angle_alpha   90.00
_cell.angle_beta   90.00
_cell.angle_gamma   90.00
#
_symmetry.space_group_name_H-M   'P 1'
#
loop_
_entity.id
_entity.type
_entity.pdbx_description
1 polymer ?
#
loop_
_entity_poly.entity_id
_entity_poly.type
_entity_poly.pdbx_seq_one_letter_code
_entity_poly.pdbx_strand_id
1 'polypeptide(L)'
;CLENITFVNDMEKTIQDKELGTILLRTSPRAIHYTLKISKGTITATMPPGGDEARMLAFIRENRKKLLIALAKHPARPLLTDETEMQTATFRLHIFRTNRANFYMKLEGGILHIACPTQTDFADERVQKLLKDFLEQALRHEARRLLPTRLLDLASRHNFTCTGVKIFNSKSHWGSCTPRRSINLSLSLMLLPWHLIDYVLLHELCHTIEMNHSDRFWALMDKVTDGKALELRKELKKYHML
;
A
#
# COMPACT_ATOMS: atom_id res chain seq x y z
N CYS A 1 18.97 -0.40 25.87
CA CYS A 1 20.09 0.43 25.44
C CYS A 1 19.78 0.99 24.06
N LEU A 2 19.71 2.30 23.98
CA LEU A 2 19.60 3.03 22.71
C LEU A 2 21.01 3.18 22.14
N GLU A 3 21.27 2.54 21.00
CA GLU A 3 22.58 2.57 20.35
C GLU A 3 22.43 3.19 18.95
N ASN A 4 23.32 4.15 18.66
CA ASN A 4 23.50 4.91 17.41
C ASN A 4 22.40 5.93 17.04
N ILE A 5 22.80 7.19 17.08
CA ILE A 5 22.00 8.35 16.65
C ILE A 5 22.61 8.86 15.35
N THR A 6 21.80 8.87 14.26
CA THR A 6 22.19 9.46 12.98
C THR A 6 21.33 10.68 12.71
N PHE A 7 21.95 11.84 12.43
CA PHE A 7 21.24 13.08 12.07
C PHE A 7 20.88 13.08 10.59
N VAL A 8 19.62 13.36 10.25
CA VAL A 8 19.13 13.43 8.86
C VAL A 8 18.72 14.86 8.47
N ASN A 9 18.38 15.72 9.42
CA ASN A 9 18.12 17.18 9.27
C ASN A 9 17.93 17.78 10.67
N ASP A 10 18.08 19.11 10.86
CA ASP A 10 17.89 19.80 12.14
C ASP A 10 16.53 19.58 12.84
N MET A 11 15.55 18.99 12.15
CA MET A 11 14.20 18.70 12.68
C MET A 11 13.85 17.22 12.76
N GLU A 12 14.70 16.31 12.30
CA GLU A 12 14.43 14.84 12.29
C GLU A 12 15.67 14.08 12.77
N LYS A 13 15.47 13.13 13.68
CA LYS A 13 16.51 12.29 14.28
C LYS A 13 16.05 10.86 14.31
N THR A 14 16.93 9.92 13.98
CA THR A 14 16.62 8.49 14.00
C THR A 14 17.28 7.83 15.21
N ILE A 15 16.52 7.02 15.94
CA ILE A 15 16.99 6.20 17.07
C ILE A 15 16.75 4.73 16.72
N GLN A 16 17.74 3.90 17.02
CA GLN A 16 17.62 2.45 16.93
C GLN A 16 17.35 1.86 18.31
N ASP A 17 16.26 1.12 18.45
CA ASP A 17 15.91 0.36 19.66
C ASP A 17 15.89 -1.14 19.34
N LYS A 18 16.44 -1.97 20.24
CA LYS A 18 16.62 -3.42 20.02
C LYS A 18 15.31 -4.17 19.74
N GLU A 19 14.20 -3.75 20.32
CA GLU A 19 12.89 -4.42 20.17
C GLU A 19 11.92 -3.62 19.30
N LEU A 20 11.94 -2.30 19.40
CA LEU A 20 11.05 -1.41 18.66
C LEU A 20 11.58 -1.08 17.25
N GLY A 21 12.84 -1.43 16.95
CA GLY A 21 13.48 -1.14 15.67
C GLY A 21 13.74 0.37 15.48
N THR A 22 13.52 0.85 14.28
CA THR A 22 13.78 2.27 13.92
C THR A 22 12.67 3.18 14.44
N ILE A 23 13.06 4.20 15.20
CA ILE A 23 12.19 5.26 15.73
C ILE A 23 12.63 6.58 15.12
N LEU A 24 11.75 7.23 14.37
CA LEU A 24 11.96 8.57 13.83
C LEU A 24 11.42 9.61 14.81
N LEU A 25 12.31 10.39 15.40
CA LEU A 25 11.96 11.56 16.20
C LEU A 25 11.86 12.78 15.29
N ARG A 26 10.76 13.51 15.37
CA ARG A 26 10.62 14.78 14.66
C ARG A 26 9.90 15.83 15.48
N THR A 27 10.26 17.07 15.26
CA THR A 27 9.51 18.23 15.76
C THR A 27 8.56 18.72 14.66
N SER A 28 7.30 18.99 15.02
CA SER A 28 6.32 19.50 14.06
C SER A 28 5.69 20.80 14.56
N PRO A 29 5.72 21.89 13.76
CA PRO A 29 5.11 23.16 14.15
C PRO A 29 3.60 23.10 14.43
N ARG A 30 2.94 22.07 13.90
CA ARG A 30 1.48 21.84 14.08
C ARG A 30 1.15 20.90 15.22
N ALA A 31 2.14 20.29 15.85
CA ALA A 31 1.92 19.38 16.96
C ALA A 31 1.67 20.17 18.25
N ILE A 32 0.60 19.82 18.96
CA ILE A 32 0.26 20.38 20.28
C ILE A 32 0.67 19.40 21.39
N HIS A 33 0.71 18.09 21.07
CA HIS A 33 1.01 17.02 22.02
C HIS A 33 2.11 16.11 21.49
N TYR A 34 2.75 15.35 22.40
CA TYR A 34 3.61 14.23 22.06
C TYR A 34 2.76 13.11 21.46
N THR A 35 3.11 12.63 20.27
CA THR A 35 2.37 11.57 19.60
C THR A 35 3.29 10.47 19.11
N LEU A 36 2.79 9.22 19.17
CA LEU A 36 3.47 8.03 18.62
C LEU A 36 2.58 7.46 17.55
N LYS A 37 3.10 7.34 16.35
CA LYS A 37 2.42 6.75 15.20
C LYS A 37 3.25 5.63 14.61
N ILE A 38 2.62 4.49 14.35
CA ILE A 38 3.26 3.39 13.64
C ILE A 38 2.79 3.38 12.19
N SER A 39 3.73 3.34 11.28
CA SER A 39 3.47 3.21 9.86
C SER A 39 4.55 2.37 9.21
N LYS A 40 4.17 1.31 8.51
CA LYS A 40 5.10 0.43 7.76
C LYS A 40 6.27 -0.10 8.60
N GLY A 41 6.00 -0.50 9.86
CA GLY A 41 7.02 -1.03 10.77
C GLY A 41 7.95 0.02 11.37
N THR A 42 7.76 1.30 11.09
CA THR A 42 8.54 2.41 11.68
C THR A 42 7.68 3.18 12.66
N ILE A 43 8.24 3.50 13.81
CA ILE A 43 7.62 4.38 14.81
C ILE A 43 8.02 5.82 14.50
N THR A 44 7.04 6.67 14.30
CA THR A 44 7.26 8.13 14.23
C THR A 44 6.81 8.76 15.54
N ALA A 45 7.77 9.34 16.27
CA ALA A 45 7.56 10.07 17.51
C ALA A 45 7.60 11.57 17.20
N THR A 46 6.44 12.24 17.30
CA THR A 46 6.31 13.67 16.97
C THR A 46 6.19 14.50 18.23
N MET A 47 7.03 15.54 18.34
CA MET A 47 7.08 16.51 19.45
C MET A 47 6.52 17.87 19.02
N PRO A 48 5.90 18.63 19.94
CA PRO A 48 5.59 20.03 19.70
C PRO A 48 6.86 20.89 19.63
N PRO A 49 6.79 22.12 19.09
CA PRO A 49 7.91 23.06 19.15
C PRO A 49 8.33 23.30 20.59
N GLY A 50 9.64 23.27 20.86
CA GLY A 50 10.19 23.37 22.23
C GLY A 50 9.97 22.13 23.09
N GLY A 51 9.52 21.03 22.52
CA GLY A 51 9.35 19.76 23.24
C GLY A 51 10.67 19.16 23.68
N ASP A 52 10.67 18.58 24.89
CA ASP A 52 11.86 17.95 25.50
C ASP A 52 12.02 16.50 24.97
N GLU A 53 13.19 16.19 24.42
CA GLU A 53 13.55 14.86 23.92
C GLU A 53 13.53 13.80 25.03
N ALA A 54 14.00 14.14 26.24
CA ALA A 54 14.02 13.22 27.37
C ALA A 54 12.60 12.80 27.76
N ARG A 55 11.64 13.74 27.69
CA ARG A 55 10.22 13.48 27.90
C ARG A 55 9.64 12.59 26.80
N MET A 56 10.03 12.77 25.52
CA MET A 56 9.61 11.88 24.45
C MET A 56 10.15 10.47 24.66
N LEU A 57 11.41 10.31 25.05
CA LEU A 57 12.00 9.00 25.34
C LEU A 57 11.31 8.30 26.51
N ALA A 58 10.91 9.06 27.55
CA ALA A 58 10.10 8.52 28.64
C ALA A 58 8.72 8.05 28.12
N PHE A 59 8.06 8.87 27.29
CA PHE A 59 6.77 8.54 26.69
C PHE A 59 6.82 7.28 25.80
N ILE A 60 7.91 7.09 25.04
CA ILE A 60 8.14 5.84 24.27
C ILE A 60 8.27 4.65 25.23
N ARG A 61 9.05 4.78 26.33
CA ARG A 61 9.22 3.72 27.33
C ARG A 61 7.91 3.31 27.99
N GLU A 62 7.10 4.28 28.42
CA GLU A 62 5.79 4.04 29.04
C GLU A 62 4.83 3.31 28.09
N ASN A 63 4.89 3.61 26.79
CA ASN A 63 4.03 3.01 25.78
C ASN A 63 4.63 1.76 25.09
N ARG A 64 5.81 1.28 25.54
CA ARG A 64 6.57 0.22 24.88
C ARG A 64 5.73 -1.03 24.57
N LYS A 65 4.96 -1.54 25.54
CA LYS A 65 4.11 -2.72 25.33
C LYS A 65 3.06 -2.51 24.25
N LYS A 66 2.42 -1.33 24.23
CA LYS A 66 1.43 -0.97 23.20
C LYS A 66 2.07 -0.85 21.82
N LEU A 67 3.28 -0.28 21.75
CA LEU A 67 4.05 -0.15 20.51
C LEU A 67 4.44 -1.52 19.95
N LEU A 68 4.93 -2.45 20.77
CA LEU A 68 5.27 -3.81 20.33
C LEU A 68 4.04 -4.55 19.77
N ILE A 69 2.89 -4.48 20.45
CA ILE A 69 1.64 -5.08 19.96
C ILE A 69 1.21 -4.42 18.63
N ALA A 70 1.34 -3.12 18.51
CA ALA A 70 0.97 -2.41 17.30
C ALA A 70 1.95 -2.65 16.14
N LEU A 71 3.27 -2.78 16.40
CA LEU A 71 4.27 -3.18 15.40
C LEU A 71 3.99 -4.59 14.87
N ALA A 72 3.63 -5.54 15.75
CA ALA A 72 3.26 -6.89 15.32
C ALA A 72 2.03 -6.91 14.41
N LYS A 73 1.10 -5.94 14.55
CA LYS A 73 -0.05 -5.77 13.66
C LYS A 73 0.29 -5.04 12.37
N HIS A 74 1.37 -4.28 12.34
CA HIS A 74 1.83 -3.48 11.20
C HIS A 74 3.30 -3.74 10.92
N PRO A 75 3.68 -4.97 10.53
CA PRO A 75 5.08 -5.32 10.28
C PRO A 75 5.68 -4.42 9.17
N ALA A 76 6.98 -4.22 9.24
CA ALA A 76 7.72 -3.59 8.17
C ALA A 76 7.48 -4.39 6.87
N ARG A 77 7.27 -3.68 5.77
CA ARG A 77 7.20 -4.36 4.47
C ARG A 77 8.59 -4.92 4.15
N PRO A 78 8.65 -6.15 3.64
CA PRO A 78 9.93 -6.71 3.22
C PRO A 78 10.57 -5.82 2.14
N LEU A 79 11.88 -5.73 2.16
CA LEU A 79 12.64 -5.04 1.13
C LEU A 79 12.46 -5.77 -0.20
N LEU A 80 12.44 -5.00 -1.29
CA LEU A 80 12.52 -5.56 -2.63
C LEU A 80 14.00 -5.89 -2.92
N THR A 81 14.30 -7.16 -3.15
CA THR A 81 15.65 -7.67 -3.44
C THR A 81 15.61 -8.58 -4.67
N ASP A 82 16.75 -9.06 -5.10
CA ASP A 82 16.86 -10.07 -6.17
C ASP A 82 16.29 -11.45 -5.78
N GLU A 83 15.99 -11.66 -4.48
CA GLU A 83 15.30 -12.85 -3.98
C GLU A 83 13.77 -12.64 -3.84
N THR A 84 13.26 -11.43 -4.16
CA THR A 84 11.83 -11.13 -3.99
C THR A 84 10.99 -11.89 -5.01
N GLU A 85 10.14 -12.77 -4.52
CA GLU A 85 9.10 -13.41 -5.32
C GLU A 85 7.79 -12.63 -5.16
N MET A 86 7.24 -12.14 -6.28
CA MET A 86 5.96 -11.45 -6.31
C MET A 86 5.21 -11.80 -7.58
N GLN A 87 4.00 -12.32 -7.41
CA GLN A 87 3.05 -12.55 -8.49
C GLN A 87 1.94 -11.50 -8.42
N THR A 88 1.62 -10.90 -9.56
CA THR A 88 0.48 -9.98 -9.74
C THR A 88 -0.59 -10.63 -10.63
N ALA A 89 -1.69 -9.93 -10.89
CA ALA A 89 -2.72 -10.42 -11.81
C ALA A 89 -2.20 -10.68 -13.24
N THR A 90 -1.15 -10.01 -13.67
CA THR A 90 -0.70 -10.01 -15.07
C THR A 90 0.78 -10.28 -15.26
N PHE A 91 1.60 -10.10 -14.25
CA PHE A 91 3.04 -10.36 -14.36
C PHE A 91 3.65 -10.88 -13.06
N ARG A 92 4.79 -11.54 -13.19
CA ARG A 92 5.69 -11.90 -12.11
C ARG A 92 6.83 -10.89 -12.05
N LEU A 93 7.21 -10.46 -10.85
CA LEU A 93 8.38 -9.63 -10.62
C LEU A 93 9.66 -10.49 -10.70
N HIS A 94 10.67 -9.98 -11.41
CA HIS A 94 12.00 -10.58 -11.48
C HIS A 94 13.05 -9.47 -11.36
N ILE A 95 13.67 -9.38 -10.20
CA ILE A 95 14.79 -8.46 -9.93
C ILE A 95 16.08 -9.26 -10.06
N PHE A 96 17.07 -8.76 -10.75
CA PHE A 96 18.35 -9.45 -10.94
C PHE A 96 19.52 -8.46 -11.07
N ARG A 97 20.73 -8.95 -10.78
CA ARG A 97 21.96 -8.17 -10.89
C ARG A 97 22.56 -8.29 -12.28
N THR A 98 23.20 -7.21 -12.74
CA THR A 98 23.82 -7.14 -14.06
C THR A 98 25.00 -6.17 -14.05
N ASN A 99 25.95 -6.32 -14.99
CA ASN A 99 27.11 -5.43 -15.14
C ASN A 99 26.74 -4.05 -15.73
N ARG A 100 25.47 -3.71 -15.89
CA ARG A 100 25.04 -2.37 -16.30
C ARG A 100 25.32 -1.35 -15.20
N ALA A 101 25.65 -0.12 -15.59
CA ALA A 101 25.86 0.97 -14.64
C ALA A 101 24.56 1.53 -14.06
N ASN A 102 23.45 1.39 -14.78
CA ASN A 102 22.16 1.98 -14.42
C ASN A 102 21.09 0.91 -14.23
N PHE A 103 20.09 1.22 -13.38
CA PHE A 103 18.88 0.46 -13.27
C PHE A 103 18.07 0.51 -14.57
N TYR A 104 17.47 -0.59 -14.93
CA TYR A 104 16.62 -0.71 -16.11
C TYR A 104 15.42 -1.57 -15.79
N MET A 105 14.24 -1.23 -16.33
CA MET A 105 13.06 -2.09 -16.23
C MET A 105 12.44 -2.37 -17.59
N LYS A 106 11.87 -3.58 -17.76
CA LYS A 106 11.11 -3.99 -18.93
C LYS A 106 10.00 -4.93 -18.51
N LEU A 107 8.78 -4.64 -18.96
CA LEU A 107 7.64 -5.56 -18.83
C LEU A 107 7.45 -6.28 -20.16
N GLU A 108 7.69 -7.57 -20.18
CA GLU A 108 7.62 -8.40 -21.39
C GLU A 108 7.27 -9.84 -21.04
N GLY A 109 6.42 -10.49 -21.85
CA GLY A 109 6.05 -11.89 -21.68
C GLY A 109 5.42 -12.24 -20.32
N GLY A 110 4.75 -11.28 -19.67
CA GLY A 110 4.20 -11.48 -18.33
C GLY A 110 5.24 -11.47 -17.21
N ILE A 111 6.41 -10.88 -17.44
CA ILE A 111 7.46 -10.72 -16.44
C ILE A 111 7.89 -9.25 -16.40
N LEU A 112 7.89 -8.66 -15.19
CA LEU A 112 8.52 -7.38 -14.94
C LEU A 112 9.98 -7.62 -14.58
N HIS A 113 10.88 -7.44 -15.55
CA HIS A 113 12.31 -7.50 -15.36
C HIS A 113 12.84 -6.18 -14.81
N ILE A 114 13.55 -6.23 -13.68
CA ILE A 114 14.27 -5.09 -13.12
C ILE A 114 15.75 -5.48 -13.01
N ALA A 115 16.58 -4.90 -13.87
CA ALA A 115 18.02 -5.09 -13.87
C ALA A 115 18.67 -4.05 -12.94
N CYS A 116 19.43 -4.52 -11.96
CA CYS A 116 20.14 -3.69 -10.99
C CYS A 116 21.65 -3.80 -11.21
N PRO A 117 22.45 -2.73 -11.01
CA PRO A 117 23.91 -2.81 -10.99
C PRO A 117 24.40 -3.88 -10.00
N THR A 118 25.51 -4.56 -10.32
CA THR A 118 26.09 -5.63 -9.48
C THR A 118 26.31 -5.20 -8.02
N GLN A 119 26.73 -3.93 -7.82
CA GLN A 119 27.04 -3.36 -6.50
C GLN A 119 25.81 -2.74 -5.78
N THR A 120 24.57 -3.08 -6.23
CA THR A 120 23.36 -2.53 -5.62
C THR A 120 23.24 -2.95 -4.16
N ASP A 121 23.14 -1.96 -3.26
CA ASP A 121 22.74 -2.15 -1.87
C ASP A 121 21.20 -2.06 -1.78
N PHE A 122 20.54 -3.19 -1.59
CA PHE A 122 19.09 -3.25 -1.41
C PHE A 122 18.61 -2.69 -0.07
N ALA A 123 19.49 -2.45 0.91
CA ALA A 123 19.12 -1.77 2.15
C ALA A 123 19.05 -0.24 1.98
N ASP A 124 19.63 0.32 0.92
CA ASP A 124 19.56 1.76 0.62
C ASP A 124 18.10 2.19 0.32
N GLU A 125 17.62 3.19 1.05
CA GLU A 125 16.26 3.72 0.91
C GLU A 125 15.98 4.30 -0.48
N ARG A 126 16.98 4.86 -1.16
CA ARG A 126 16.86 5.40 -2.53
C ARG A 126 16.66 4.28 -3.53
N VAL A 127 17.38 3.16 -3.36
CA VAL A 127 17.20 1.94 -4.16
C VAL A 127 15.80 1.38 -3.94
N GLN A 128 15.36 1.25 -2.68
CA GLN A 128 14.01 0.76 -2.38
C GLN A 128 12.91 1.65 -2.95
N LYS A 129 13.11 2.97 -2.92
CA LYS A 129 12.18 3.91 -3.55
C LYS A 129 12.12 3.69 -5.05
N LEU A 130 13.28 3.60 -5.73
CA LEU A 130 13.36 3.38 -7.18
C LEU A 130 12.68 2.07 -7.61
N LEU A 131 12.93 0.97 -6.90
CA LEU A 131 12.31 -0.33 -7.18
C LEU A 131 10.77 -0.27 -7.02
N LYS A 132 10.29 0.43 -5.98
CA LYS A 132 8.86 0.66 -5.76
C LYS A 132 8.25 1.54 -6.86
N ASP A 133 8.95 2.56 -7.32
CA ASP A 133 8.50 3.43 -8.41
C ASP A 133 8.40 2.64 -9.73
N PHE A 134 9.34 1.74 -10.03
CA PHE A 134 9.27 0.84 -11.18
C PHE A 134 8.07 -0.12 -11.09
N LEU A 135 7.88 -0.74 -9.94
CA LEU A 135 6.72 -1.61 -9.71
C LEU A 135 5.40 -0.83 -9.87
N GLU A 136 5.32 0.38 -9.30
CA GLU A 136 4.13 1.24 -9.43
C GLU A 136 3.86 1.60 -10.89
N GLN A 137 4.88 1.91 -11.69
CA GLN A 137 4.73 2.21 -13.12
C GLN A 137 4.16 1.01 -13.87
N ALA A 138 4.67 -0.20 -13.63
CA ALA A 138 4.18 -1.43 -14.26
C ALA A 138 2.71 -1.72 -13.86
N LEU A 139 2.39 -1.65 -12.56
CA LEU A 139 1.02 -1.83 -12.08
C LEU A 139 0.06 -0.78 -12.66
N ARG A 140 0.49 0.47 -12.77
CA ARG A 140 -0.29 1.56 -13.36
C ARG A 140 -0.56 1.33 -14.85
N HIS A 141 0.45 0.86 -15.58
CA HIS A 141 0.30 0.49 -16.99
C HIS A 141 -0.76 -0.60 -17.17
N GLU A 142 -0.63 -1.69 -16.43
CA GLU A 142 -1.56 -2.82 -16.50
C GLU A 142 -2.96 -2.46 -16.01
N ALA A 143 -3.07 -1.72 -14.92
CA ALA A 143 -4.36 -1.26 -14.41
C ALA A 143 -5.12 -0.41 -15.44
N ARG A 144 -4.43 0.53 -16.11
CA ARG A 144 -5.03 1.36 -17.15
C ARG A 144 -5.44 0.57 -18.38
N ARG A 145 -4.69 -0.46 -18.73
CA ARG A 145 -4.96 -1.32 -19.88
C ARG A 145 -6.16 -2.25 -19.66
N LEU A 146 -6.35 -2.76 -18.44
CA LEU A 146 -7.26 -3.88 -18.19
C LEU A 146 -8.51 -3.50 -17.38
N LEU A 147 -8.34 -2.73 -16.30
CA LEU A 147 -9.44 -2.51 -15.36
C LEU A 147 -10.64 -1.76 -15.94
N PRO A 148 -10.48 -0.72 -16.80
CA PRO A 148 -11.63 -0.05 -17.40
C PRO A 148 -12.49 -0.97 -18.27
N THR A 149 -11.84 -1.74 -19.14
CA THR A 149 -12.54 -2.71 -20.01
C THR A 149 -13.25 -3.79 -19.18
N ARG A 150 -12.56 -4.33 -18.16
CA ARG A 150 -13.15 -5.34 -17.27
C ARG A 150 -14.34 -4.80 -16.49
N LEU A 151 -14.25 -3.56 -15.97
CA LEU A 151 -15.37 -2.92 -15.27
C LEU A 151 -16.58 -2.75 -16.19
N LEU A 152 -16.39 -2.30 -17.43
CA LEU A 152 -17.47 -2.09 -18.39
C LEU A 152 -18.12 -3.42 -18.81
N ASP A 153 -17.34 -4.49 -18.97
CA ASP A 153 -17.85 -5.82 -19.23
C ASP A 153 -18.75 -6.33 -18.08
N LEU A 154 -18.29 -6.19 -16.82
CA LEU A 154 -19.08 -6.52 -15.64
C LEU A 154 -20.33 -5.65 -15.51
N ALA A 155 -20.20 -4.34 -15.78
CA ALA A 155 -21.35 -3.43 -15.80
C ALA A 155 -22.42 -3.87 -16.80
N SER A 156 -22.02 -4.24 -18.02
CA SER A 156 -22.92 -4.75 -19.06
C SER A 156 -23.62 -6.03 -18.63
N ARG A 157 -22.85 -7.00 -18.08
CA ARG A 157 -23.41 -8.31 -17.66
C ARG A 157 -24.44 -8.20 -16.54
N HIS A 158 -24.28 -7.25 -15.64
CA HIS A 158 -25.12 -7.07 -14.46
C HIS A 158 -26.07 -5.87 -14.55
N ASN A 159 -26.19 -5.24 -15.74
CA ASN A 159 -27.05 -4.09 -15.99
C ASN A 159 -26.74 -2.87 -15.10
N PHE A 160 -25.47 -2.63 -14.82
CA PHE A 160 -25.01 -1.41 -14.16
C PHE A 160 -24.65 -0.32 -15.18
N THR A 161 -24.69 0.94 -14.72
CA THR A 161 -24.24 2.09 -15.51
C THR A 161 -23.24 2.89 -14.71
N CYS A 162 -22.11 3.26 -15.33
CA CYS A 162 -21.14 4.20 -14.77
C CYS A 162 -20.82 5.28 -15.79
N THR A 163 -20.45 6.47 -15.30
CA THR A 163 -20.18 7.66 -16.16
C THR A 163 -18.71 7.78 -16.54
N GLY A 164 -17.83 7.05 -15.90
CA GLY A 164 -16.40 7.05 -16.19
C GLY A 164 -15.59 6.25 -15.19
N VAL A 165 -14.36 5.92 -15.60
CA VAL A 165 -13.39 5.14 -14.81
C VAL A 165 -12.08 5.87 -14.77
N LYS A 166 -11.46 5.99 -13.57
CA LYS A 166 -10.13 6.58 -13.38
C LYS A 166 -9.25 5.63 -12.58
N ILE A 167 -7.97 5.53 -12.97
CA ILE A 167 -6.96 4.77 -12.24
C ILE A 167 -6.10 5.75 -11.43
N PHE A 168 -5.96 5.48 -10.13
CA PHE A 168 -5.18 6.31 -9.22
C PHE A 168 -4.32 5.46 -8.28
N ASN A 169 -3.42 6.07 -7.54
CA ASN A 169 -2.64 5.41 -6.50
C ASN A 169 -3.25 5.71 -5.14
N SER A 170 -4.02 4.77 -4.58
CA SER A 170 -4.54 4.86 -3.23
C SER A 170 -3.73 3.99 -2.29
N LYS A 171 -3.57 4.47 -1.05
CA LYS A 171 -2.94 3.73 0.05
C LYS A 171 -3.94 3.22 1.09
N SER A 172 -5.24 3.52 0.91
CA SER A 172 -6.27 3.29 1.92
C SER A 172 -7.52 2.57 1.43
N HIS A 173 -7.80 2.57 0.12
CA HIS A 173 -9.00 1.95 -0.45
C HIS A 173 -8.75 1.43 -1.86
N TRP A 174 -9.36 0.29 -2.19
CA TRP A 174 -9.21 -0.40 -3.47
C TRP A 174 -9.96 0.30 -4.60
N GLY A 175 -11.09 0.94 -4.29
CA GLY A 175 -11.90 1.69 -5.20
C GLY A 175 -12.74 2.74 -4.49
N SER A 176 -13.48 3.53 -5.25
CA SER A 176 -14.53 4.43 -4.78
C SER A 176 -15.48 4.79 -5.91
N CYS A 177 -16.77 4.93 -5.59
CA CYS A 177 -17.78 5.44 -6.48
C CYS A 177 -18.24 6.83 -6.02
N THR A 178 -18.37 7.76 -6.95
CA THR A 178 -18.90 9.11 -6.66
C THR A 178 -20.42 9.13 -6.83
N PRO A 179 -21.15 10.12 -6.23
CA PRO A 179 -22.59 10.31 -6.48
C PRO A 179 -22.95 10.50 -7.96
N ARG A 180 -22.00 10.94 -8.79
CA ARG A 180 -22.15 11.03 -10.25
C ARG A 180 -21.89 9.72 -10.97
N ARG A 181 -21.78 8.59 -10.26
CA ARG A 181 -21.50 7.25 -10.80
C ARG A 181 -20.16 7.14 -11.53
N SER A 182 -19.19 8.00 -11.21
CA SER A 182 -17.82 7.87 -11.68
C SER A 182 -17.03 7.00 -10.71
N ILE A 183 -16.34 5.99 -11.23
CA ILE A 183 -15.62 4.99 -10.45
C ILE A 183 -14.12 5.27 -10.51
N ASN A 184 -13.49 5.31 -9.34
CA ASN A 184 -12.04 5.40 -9.21
C ASN A 184 -11.51 4.05 -8.72
N LEU A 185 -10.47 3.52 -9.38
CA LEU A 185 -9.88 2.22 -9.08
C LEU A 185 -8.41 2.37 -8.74
N SER A 186 -7.98 1.74 -7.65
CA SER A 186 -6.55 1.74 -7.27
C SER A 186 -5.75 0.85 -8.22
N LEU A 187 -4.56 1.33 -8.64
CA LEU A 187 -3.61 0.48 -9.35
C LEU A 187 -3.17 -0.75 -8.54
N SER A 188 -3.26 -0.69 -7.21
CA SER A 188 -2.98 -1.82 -6.32
C SER A 188 -3.93 -3.01 -6.52
N LEU A 189 -5.06 -2.84 -7.21
CA LEU A 189 -5.92 -3.95 -7.62
C LEU A 189 -5.15 -5.01 -8.39
N MET A 190 -4.15 -4.61 -9.18
CA MET A 190 -3.32 -5.55 -9.94
C MET A 190 -2.46 -6.48 -9.06
N LEU A 191 -2.37 -6.24 -7.76
CA LEU A 191 -1.74 -7.14 -6.77
C LEU A 191 -2.67 -8.27 -6.32
N LEU A 192 -3.96 -8.19 -6.66
CA LEU A 192 -4.98 -9.17 -6.28
C LEU A 192 -5.14 -10.25 -7.34
N PRO A 193 -5.59 -11.47 -6.96
CA PRO A 193 -6.08 -12.44 -7.93
C PRO A 193 -7.37 -11.92 -8.61
N TRP A 194 -7.64 -12.39 -9.82
CA TRP A 194 -8.73 -11.87 -10.64
C TRP A 194 -10.11 -11.91 -9.98
N HIS A 195 -10.43 -12.95 -9.22
CA HIS A 195 -11.73 -13.06 -8.56
C HIS A 195 -11.93 -11.96 -7.50
N LEU A 196 -10.85 -11.50 -6.84
CA LEU A 196 -10.93 -10.37 -5.91
C LEU A 196 -10.93 -9.02 -6.63
N ILE A 197 -10.26 -8.92 -7.79
CA ILE A 197 -10.40 -7.76 -8.67
C ILE A 197 -11.87 -7.61 -9.06
N ASP A 198 -12.49 -8.65 -9.58
CA ASP A 198 -13.90 -8.65 -9.99
C ASP A 198 -14.82 -8.29 -8.82
N TYR A 199 -14.56 -8.85 -7.64
CA TYR A 199 -15.29 -8.49 -6.42
C TYR A 199 -15.27 -7.00 -6.13
N VAL A 200 -14.09 -6.36 -6.20
CA VAL A 200 -13.98 -4.91 -5.97
C VAL A 200 -14.67 -4.12 -7.09
N LEU A 201 -14.51 -4.51 -8.34
CA LEU A 201 -15.20 -3.87 -9.46
C LEU A 201 -16.72 -3.93 -9.30
N LEU A 202 -17.27 -5.09 -8.94
CA LEU A 202 -18.70 -5.27 -8.64
C LEU A 202 -19.15 -4.44 -7.43
N HIS A 203 -18.31 -4.34 -6.39
CA HIS A 203 -18.56 -3.51 -5.21
C HIS A 203 -18.74 -2.04 -5.61
N GLU A 204 -17.85 -1.50 -6.42
CA GLU A 204 -17.94 -0.11 -6.90
C GLU A 204 -19.12 0.09 -7.86
N LEU A 205 -19.46 -0.92 -8.66
CA LEU A 205 -20.66 -0.90 -9.50
C LEU A 205 -21.95 -0.90 -8.66
N CYS A 206 -22.03 -1.69 -7.60
CA CYS A 206 -23.17 -1.67 -6.67
C CYS A 206 -23.39 -0.28 -6.06
N HIS A 207 -22.31 0.47 -5.80
CA HIS A 207 -22.41 1.85 -5.33
C HIS A 207 -23.00 2.83 -6.36
N THR A 208 -23.12 2.46 -7.62
CA THR A 208 -23.86 3.28 -8.60
C THR A 208 -25.38 3.25 -8.39
N ILE A 209 -25.89 2.30 -7.60
CA ILE A 209 -27.30 2.12 -7.23
C ILE A 209 -27.49 2.42 -5.72
N GLU A 210 -26.70 1.77 -4.86
CA GLU A 210 -26.79 1.87 -3.41
C GLU A 210 -25.49 2.49 -2.85
N MET A 211 -25.53 3.80 -2.54
CA MET A 211 -24.32 4.54 -2.10
C MET A 211 -23.80 4.11 -0.73
N ASN A 212 -24.64 3.58 0.12
CA ASN A 212 -24.30 3.16 1.47
C ASN A 212 -24.30 1.63 1.59
N HIS A 213 -23.49 1.09 2.50
CA HIS A 213 -23.43 -0.36 2.78
C HIS A 213 -24.63 -0.85 3.61
N SER A 214 -25.86 -0.52 3.19
CA SER A 214 -27.11 -0.97 3.76
C SER A 214 -27.40 -2.44 3.44
N ASP A 215 -28.47 -3.00 4.00
CA ASP A 215 -28.92 -4.36 3.65
C ASP A 215 -29.24 -4.49 2.15
N ARG A 216 -29.74 -3.42 1.52
CA ARG A 216 -29.97 -3.39 0.07
C ARG A 216 -28.68 -3.51 -0.72
N PHE A 217 -27.61 -2.82 -0.28
CA PHE A 217 -26.30 -2.96 -0.88
C PHE A 217 -25.80 -4.40 -0.80
N TRP A 218 -25.87 -5.01 0.39
CA TRP A 218 -25.38 -6.38 0.56
C TRP A 218 -26.24 -7.40 -0.19
N ALA A 219 -27.55 -7.22 -0.26
CA ALA A 219 -28.42 -8.04 -1.10
C ALA A 219 -28.05 -7.94 -2.61
N LEU A 220 -27.72 -6.72 -3.07
CA LEU A 220 -27.25 -6.50 -4.42
C LEU A 220 -25.88 -7.14 -4.66
N MET A 221 -24.93 -6.99 -3.70
CA MET A 221 -23.62 -7.65 -3.76
C MET A 221 -23.76 -9.18 -3.82
N ASP A 222 -24.60 -9.78 -2.99
CA ASP A 222 -24.83 -11.24 -3.00
C ASP A 222 -25.40 -11.69 -4.33
N LYS A 223 -26.32 -10.94 -4.93
CA LYS A 223 -26.88 -11.24 -6.25
C LYS A 223 -25.82 -11.29 -7.35
N VAL A 224 -24.83 -10.37 -7.34
CA VAL A 224 -23.82 -10.27 -8.41
C VAL A 224 -22.56 -11.10 -8.14
N THR A 225 -22.45 -11.68 -6.93
CA THR A 225 -21.34 -12.55 -6.52
C THR A 225 -21.79 -13.98 -6.21
N ASP A 226 -23.00 -14.39 -6.65
CA ASP A 226 -23.56 -15.71 -6.41
C ASP A 226 -23.56 -16.11 -4.92
N GLY A 227 -23.94 -15.16 -4.03
CA GLY A 227 -24.02 -15.35 -2.58
C GLY A 227 -22.66 -15.34 -1.85
N LYS A 228 -21.56 -14.99 -2.53
CA LYS A 228 -20.18 -15.05 -1.98
C LYS A 228 -19.64 -13.71 -1.47
N ALA A 229 -20.48 -12.66 -1.37
CA ALA A 229 -20.01 -11.32 -1.06
C ALA A 229 -19.21 -11.24 0.25
N LEU A 230 -19.68 -11.88 1.33
CA LEU A 230 -19.03 -11.87 2.64
C LEU A 230 -17.74 -12.71 2.66
N GLU A 231 -17.70 -13.82 1.93
CA GLU A 231 -16.51 -14.67 1.79
C GLU A 231 -15.39 -13.91 1.09
N LEU A 232 -15.67 -13.33 -0.07
CA LEU A 232 -14.73 -12.53 -0.85
C LEU A 232 -14.24 -11.31 -0.08
N ARG A 233 -15.14 -10.65 0.69
CA ARG A 233 -14.76 -9.57 1.60
C ARG A 233 -13.75 -10.01 2.67
N LYS A 234 -13.96 -11.19 3.25
CA LYS A 234 -13.05 -11.76 4.25
C LYS A 234 -11.70 -12.11 3.64
N GLU A 235 -11.71 -12.65 2.43
CA GLU A 235 -10.49 -12.96 1.69
C GLU A 235 -9.70 -11.69 1.35
N LEU A 236 -10.37 -10.65 0.83
CA LEU A 236 -9.76 -9.37 0.47
C LEU A 236 -9.02 -8.71 1.65
N LYS A 237 -9.46 -8.90 2.89
CA LYS A 237 -8.79 -8.37 4.08
C LYS A 237 -7.40 -8.94 4.33
N LYS A 238 -7.03 -10.06 3.69
CA LYS A 238 -5.69 -10.66 3.78
C LYS A 238 -4.67 -9.94 2.89
N TYR A 239 -5.12 -9.12 1.95
CA TYR A 239 -4.28 -8.41 1.00
C TYR A 239 -4.03 -6.97 1.42
N HIS A 240 -2.87 -6.46 1.04
CA HIS A 240 -2.43 -5.10 1.35
C HIS A 240 -2.10 -4.34 0.06
N MET A 241 -2.38 -3.05 0.06
CA MET A 241 -2.01 -2.16 -1.04
C MET A 241 -0.51 -1.87 -1.04
N LEU A 242 -0.01 -1.33 -2.15
CA LEU A 242 1.40 -0.99 -2.33
C LEU A 242 1.90 0.10 -1.35
#